data_3846b8a69f4ca8f8123b556e7e6d16b0
#
_entry.id   3846b8a69f4ca8f8123b556e7e6d16b0
#
_cell.length_a   1.000
_cell.length_b   1.000
_cell.length_c   1.000
_cell.angle_alpha   90.00
_cell.angle_beta   90.00
_cell.angle_gamma   90.00
#
_symmetry.space_group_name_H-M   'P 1'
#
loop_
_entity.id
_entity.type
_entity.pdbx_description
1 polymer ?
#
loop_
_entity_poly.entity_id
_entity_poly.type
_entity_poly.pdbx_seq_one_letter_code
_entity_poly.pdbx_strand_id
1 'polypeptide(L)'
;MSLNGFCKRSVYWIQDFLHGSKVGKHYREIKTVMCSAETGKKIQSEKLAALLAHATANTAFYQRYAGRPLEQFPIVNKSKLIENYDAIVVPVDKIPEQETEKVHVQKTSGSTGTPFAIYQDSRKRHRRVAELKYFGQMVGFQSHEKLAQCRIWTNWQSKTKSQIFRENIYPINVSKMDDETLRELCRTVRENRITAIRAYASWYDSLLAFLISGKGDATDLKTVKVMFSTSEALNVATKEAFQEQFCIPIVECYADEEAGIMAHQKVQDNRFYLNHASYIFEILKLEEDKPAAYGELGRIVITDLYNYAFPLIRYDTGDTAILAKGNEETGGWDYLEKIYGRRLDLIYDTKDNPIHPMSFARVLKNLDGIRQWQFIQKDKSKYLLKLNVQKEKFDLENTLLEIRKIVGQDADVQIEYVEDIPVLASGKRKMVICEWKKS
;
A
#
# COMPACT_ATOMS: atom_id res chain seq x y z
N MET A 1 15.32 2.59 -22.86
CA MET A 1 15.94 3.30 -21.71
C MET A 1 16.37 4.68 -22.21
N SER A 2 16.00 5.78 -21.52
CA SER A 2 16.50 7.10 -21.91
C SER A 2 17.95 7.27 -21.47
N LEU A 3 18.80 7.86 -22.34
CA LEU A 3 20.19 8.13 -22.02
C LEU A 3 20.33 8.96 -20.73
N ASN A 4 19.45 9.94 -20.54
CA ASN A 4 19.40 10.78 -19.35
C ASN A 4 19.11 9.96 -18.06
N GLY A 5 18.15 9.02 -18.10
CA GLY A 5 17.88 8.14 -16.96
C GLY A 5 19.04 7.22 -16.62
N PHE A 6 19.74 6.72 -17.63
CA PHE A 6 20.97 5.93 -17.46
C PHE A 6 22.07 6.74 -16.78
N CYS A 7 22.36 7.93 -17.28
CA CYS A 7 23.40 8.82 -16.71
C CYS A 7 23.07 9.17 -15.25
N LYS A 8 21.83 9.60 -14.95
CA LYS A 8 21.42 9.94 -13.58
C LYS A 8 21.57 8.76 -12.62
N ARG A 9 21.18 7.55 -13.06
CA ARG A 9 21.33 6.33 -12.26
C ARG A 9 22.80 6.00 -12.02
N SER A 10 23.64 6.10 -13.04
CA SER A 10 25.09 5.83 -12.92
C SER A 10 25.73 6.80 -11.93
N VAL A 11 25.45 8.10 -12.06
CA VAL A 11 25.91 9.12 -11.12
C VAL A 11 25.45 8.82 -9.70
N TYR A 12 24.18 8.45 -9.52
CA TYR A 12 23.66 8.07 -8.20
C TYR A 12 24.45 6.92 -7.57
N TRP A 13 24.70 5.82 -8.31
CA TRP A 13 25.41 4.67 -7.76
C TRP A 13 26.89 4.94 -7.52
N ILE A 14 27.53 5.78 -8.34
CA ILE A 14 28.91 6.24 -8.09
C ILE A 14 28.95 7.08 -6.80
N GLN A 15 28.01 8.01 -6.63
CA GLN A 15 27.94 8.81 -5.40
C GLN A 15 27.67 7.94 -4.17
N ASP A 16 26.72 7.00 -4.24
CA ASP A 16 26.47 6.05 -3.15
C ASP A 16 27.72 5.25 -2.79
N PHE A 17 28.47 4.79 -3.82
CA PHE A 17 29.73 4.06 -3.62
C PHE A 17 30.78 4.94 -2.91
N LEU A 18 30.98 6.17 -3.35
CA LEU A 18 31.93 7.11 -2.76
C LEU A 18 31.55 7.47 -1.31
N HIS A 19 30.26 7.41 -0.94
CA HIS A 19 29.76 7.66 0.41
C HIS A 19 29.58 6.37 1.23
N GLY A 20 30.26 5.27 0.89
CA GLY A 20 30.28 4.02 1.65
C GLY A 20 29.22 3.00 1.26
N SER A 21 28.59 3.14 0.07
CA SER A 21 27.58 2.21 -0.46
C SER A 21 26.40 1.98 0.46
N LYS A 22 25.91 3.02 1.13
CA LYS A 22 24.86 2.92 2.14
C LYS A 22 23.58 2.30 1.58
N VAL A 23 23.07 2.81 0.46
CA VAL A 23 21.92 2.24 -0.24
C VAL A 23 22.29 0.95 -0.98
N GLY A 24 23.47 0.87 -1.58
CA GLY A 24 23.95 -0.28 -2.31
C GLY A 24 24.09 -1.55 -1.46
N LYS A 25 24.53 -1.42 -0.21
CA LYS A 25 24.58 -2.56 0.74
C LYS A 25 23.17 -3.10 1.00
N HIS A 26 22.21 -2.23 1.32
CA HIS A 26 20.81 -2.61 1.51
C HIS A 26 20.21 -3.24 0.26
N TYR A 27 20.47 -2.67 -0.91
CA TYR A 27 19.95 -3.20 -2.17
C TYR A 27 20.46 -4.63 -2.45
N ARG A 28 21.75 -4.88 -2.25
CA ARG A 28 22.33 -6.24 -2.41
C ARG A 28 21.75 -7.22 -1.39
N GLU A 29 21.63 -6.82 -0.14
CA GLU A 29 21.02 -7.65 0.90
C GLU A 29 19.57 -8.00 0.58
N ILE A 30 18.74 -7.02 0.15
CA ILE A 30 17.36 -7.28 -0.29
C ILE A 30 17.36 -8.34 -1.40
N LYS A 31 18.21 -8.18 -2.40
CA LYS A 31 18.31 -9.13 -3.51
C LYS A 31 18.67 -10.53 -3.01
N THR A 32 19.64 -10.66 -2.11
CA THR A 32 20.07 -11.95 -1.55
C THR A 32 18.93 -12.61 -0.77
N VAL A 33 18.27 -11.87 0.13
CA VAL A 33 17.17 -12.41 0.95
C VAL A 33 15.99 -12.82 0.08
N MET A 34 15.59 -11.97 -0.86
CA MET A 34 14.40 -12.23 -1.69
C MET A 34 14.61 -13.36 -2.72
N CYS A 35 15.86 -13.72 -3.05
CA CYS A 35 16.15 -14.83 -3.95
C CYS A 35 15.95 -16.21 -3.32
N SER A 36 16.15 -16.36 -2.01
CA SER A 36 16.08 -17.67 -1.33
C SER A 36 15.62 -17.52 0.11
N ALA A 37 14.56 -18.22 0.46
CA ALA A 37 14.07 -18.28 1.84
C ALA A 37 15.06 -18.95 2.79
N GLU A 38 15.80 -19.93 2.35
CA GLU A 38 16.82 -20.62 3.16
C GLU A 38 17.90 -19.64 3.64
N THR A 39 18.52 -18.93 2.70
CA THR A 39 19.54 -17.90 3.00
C THR A 39 18.92 -16.72 3.74
N GLY A 40 17.73 -16.32 3.32
CA GLY A 40 17.04 -15.14 3.87
C GLY A 40 16.64 -15.30 5.32
N LYS A 41 16.13 -16.46 5.74
CA LYS A 41 15.73 -16.73 7.14
C LYS A 41 16.91 -16.60 8.10
N LYS A 42 18.11 -16.99 7.71
CA LYS A 42 19.32 -16.78 8.53
C LYS A 42 19.58 -15.30 8.76
N ILE A 43 19.58 -14.51 7.69
CA ILE A 43 19.79 -13.04 7.77
C ILE A 43 18.68 -12.39 8.60
N GLN A 44 17.41 -12.80 8.40
CA GLN A 44 16.29 -12.31 9.21
C GLN A 44 16.47 -12.59 10.69
N SER A 45 16.90 -13.82 11.07
CA SER A 45 17.11 -14.21 12.46
C SER A 45 18.18 -13.35 13.13
N GLU A 46 19.29 -13.09 12.44
CA GLU A 46 20.36 -12.21 12.92
C GLU A 46 19.86 -10.76 13.13
N LYS A 47 19.12 -10.22 12.16
CA LYS A 47 18.54 -8.86 12.24
C LYS A 47 17.48 -8.76 13.35
N LEU A 48 16.64 -9.77 13.48
CA LEU A 48 15.63 -9.83 14.55
C LEU A 48 16.29 -9.84 15.92
N ALA A 49 17.27 -10.70 16.14
CA ALA A 49 17.99 -10.76 17.42
C ALA A 49 18.62 -9.40 17.77
N ALA A 50 19.25 -8.73 16.81
CA ALA A 50 19.83 -7.41 17.00
C ALA A 50 18.77 -6.34 17.32
N LEU A 51 17.61 -6.35 16.63
CA LEU A 51 16.50 -5.43 16.88
C LEU A 51 15.92 -5.64 18.29
N LEU A 52 15.64 -6.89 18.68
CA LEU A 52 15.06 -7.18 20.00
C LEU A 52 16.01 -6.79 21.13
N ALA A 53 17.30 -7.09 21.00
CA ALA A 53 18.33 -6.66 21.95
C ALA A 53 18.39 -5.13 22.08
N HIS A 54 18.38 -4.42 20.95
CA HIS A 54 18.38 -2.96 20.93
C HIS A 54 17.12 -2.35 21.56
N ALA A 55 15.94 -2.83 21.18
CA ALA A 55 14.67 -2.34 21.70
C ALA A 55 14.54 -2.55 23.21
N THR A 56 14.92 -3.71 23.70
CA THR A 56 14.84 -4.03 25.15
C THR A 56 15.87 -3.28 25.97
N ALA A 57 17.03 -2.94 25.41
CA ALA A 57 18.05 -2.16 26.09
C ALA A 57 17.76 -0.65 26.12
N ASN A 58 17.03 -0.12 25.14
CA ASN A 58 16.94 1.33 24.90
C ASN A 58 15.52 1.91 24.96
N THR A 59 14.48 1.10 25.24
CA THR A 59 13.11 1.58 25.38
C THR A 59 12.47 1.07 26.68
N ALA A 60 11.78 1.95 27.39
CA ALA A 60 11.07 1.56 28.62
C ALA A 60 9.91 0.59 28.33
N PHE A 61 9.27 0.71 27.16
CA PHE A 61 8.15 -0.15 26.77
C PHE A 61 8.55 -1.61 26.57
N TYR A 62 9.70 -1.87 25.93
CA TYR A 62 10.14 -3.23 25.61
C TYR A 62 11.11 -3.82 26.64
N GLN A 63 11.64 -3.07 27.60
CA GLN A 63 12.64 -3.51 28.58
C GLN A 63 12.27 -4.81 29.29
N ARG A 64 11.01 -4.98 29.68
CA ARG A 64 10.51 -6.18 30.39
C ARG A 64 10.53 -7.47 29.56
N TYR A 65 10.77 -7.36 28.25
CA TYR A 65 10.84 -8.50 27.31
C TYR A 65 12.28 -8.91 26.98
N ALA A 66 13.28 -8.39 27.72
CA ALA A 66 14.68 -8.74 27.49
C ALA A 66 14.89 -10.27 27.55
N GLY A 67 15.59 -10.82 26.56
CA GLY A 67 15.85 -12.25 26.43
C GLY A 67 14.66 -13.13 26.05
N ARG A 68 13.50 -12.53 25.78
CA ARG A 68 12.31 -13.27 25.34
C ARG A 68 12.26 -13.42 23.81
N PRO A 69 11.71 -14.52 23.27
CA PRO A 69 11.49 -14.68 21.84
C PRO A 69 10.36 -13.75 21.36
N LEU A 70 10.31 -13.51 20.02
CA LEU A 70 9.39 -12.55 19.38
C LEU A 70 7.93 -12.76 19.78
N GLU A 71 7.48 -14.00 19.85
CA GLU A 71 6.09 -14.40 20.13
C GLU A 71 5.61 -13.95 21.53
N GLN A 72 6.53 -13.66 22.43
CA GLN A 72 6.23 -13.16 23.77
C GLN A 72 6.18 -11.62 23.85
N PHE A 73 6.57 -10.91 22.77
CA PHE A 73 6.37 -9.47 22.69
C PHE A 73 4.89 -9.16 22.45
N PRO A 74 4.39 -8.03 22.96
CA PRO A 74 3.00 -7.66 22.79
C PRO A 74 2.69 -7.31 21.34
N ILE A 75 1.50 -7.65 20.86
CA ILE A 75 0.99 -7.09 19.64
C ILE A 75 0.56 -5.64 19.92
N VAL A 76 1.07 -4.72 19.11
CA VAL A 76 0.81 -3.28 19.22
C VAL A 76 0.10 -2.79 17.97
N ASN A 77 -0.93 -2.00 18.15
CA ASN A 77 -1.62 -1.27 17.07
C ASN A 77 -1.29 0.22 17.16
N LYS A 78 -1.80 1.00 16.23
CA LYS A 78 -1.55 2.44 16.17
C LYS A 78 -1.94 3.19 17.45
N SER A 79 -3.08 2.86 18.07
CA SER A 79 -3.51 3.49 19.33
C SER A 79 -2.51 3.21 20.44
N LYS A 80 -2.11 1.95 20.60
CA LYS A 80 -1.13 1.53 21.60
C LYS A 80 0.26 2.17 21.41
N LEU A 81 0.67 2.40 20.13
CA LEU A 81 1.90 3.12 19.83
C LEU A 81 1.80 4.60 20.23
N ILE A 82 0.65 5.23 20.02
CA ILE A 82 0.41 6.63 20.41
C ILE A 82 0.41 6.76 21.95
N GLU A 83 -0.30 5.88 22.64
CA GLU A 83 -0.38 5.87 24.10
C GLU A 83 0.98 5.66 24.79
N ASN A 84 1.88 4.94 24.14
CA ASN A 84 3.21 4.61 24.68
C ASN A 84 4.35 5.26 23.91
N TYR A 85 4.07 6.35 23.21
CA TYR A 85 5.00 6.95 22.26
C TYR A 85 6.38 7.23 22.86
N ASP A 86 6.43 7.98 23.96
CA ASP A 86 7.69 8.38 24.62
C ASP A 86 8.43 7.18 25.24
N ALA A 87 7.71 6.12 25.60
CA ALA A 87 8.29 4.89 26.12
C ALA A 87 8.90 3.98 25.02
N ILE A 88 8.56 4.23 23.73
CA ILE A 88 9.07 3.47 22.58
C ILE A 88 10.18 4.22 21.85
N VAL A 89 10.18 5.55 21.88
CA VAL A 89 11.22 6.37 21.23
C VAL A 89 12.58 6.07 21.80
N VAL A 90 13.56 5.82 20.92
CA VAL A 90 14.96 5.60 21.31
C VAL A 90 15.72 6.94 21.28
N PRO A 91 16.48 7.30 22.32
CA PRO A 91 17.36 8.45 22.31
C PRO A 91 18.35 8.41 21.14
N VAL A 92 18.60 9.55 20.49
CA VAL A 92 19.41 9.63 19.27
C VAL A 92 20.83 9.08 19.46
N ASP A 93 21.43 9.33 20.63
CA ASP A 93 22.77 8.85 21.01
C ASP A 93 22.84 7.33 21.20
N LYS A 94 21.69 6.64 21.30
CA LYS A 94 21.59 5.18 21.39
C LYS A 94 21.29 4.51 20.06
N ILE A 95 21.04 5.25 18.99
CA ILE A 95 20.73 4.70 17.66
C ILE A 95 22.03 4.36 16.94
N PRO A 96 22.28 3.07 16.63
CA PRO A 96 23.49 2.67 15.89
C PRO A 96 23.51 3.25 14.48
N GLU A 97 24.68 3.65 14.01
CA GLU A 97 24.92 4.16 12.65
C GLU A 97 24.06 5.39 12.27
N GLN A 98 23.59 6.17 13.27
CA GLN A 98 22.88 7.41 13.02
C GLN A 98 23.85 8.46 12.45
N GLU A 99 23.49 9.02 11.28
CA GLU A 99 24.37 9.91 10.52
C GLU A 99 24.15 11.40 10.81
N THR A 100 23.04 11.73 11.43
CA THR A 100 22.63 13.10 11.71
C THR A 100 22.18 13.23 13.14
N GLU A 101 22.32 14.43 13.72
CA GLU A 101 21.86 14.73 15.08
C GLU A 101 20.33 14.60 15.25
N LYS A 102 19.59 14.58 14.14
CA LYS A 102 18.12 14.50 14.13
C LYS A 102 17.64 13.29 13.33
N VAL A 103 16.73 12.55 13.91
CA VAL A 103 15.99 11.49 13.19
C VAL A 103 14.99 12.10 12.21
N HIS A 104 14.70 11.37 11.14
CA HIS A 104 13.65 11.77 10.20
C HIS A 104 12.27 11.54 10.82
N VAL A 105 11.38 12.53 10.71
CA VAL A 105 10.00 12.40 11.17
C VAL A 105 9.10 12.06 10.00
N GLN A 106 8.57 10.84 9.99
CA GLN A 106 7.59 10.41 9.02
C GLN A 106 6.18 10.61 9.59
N LYS A 107 5.36 11.41 8.92
CA LYS A 107 3.98 11.70 9.35
C LYS A 107 2.98 10.90 8.52
N THR A 108 1.96 10.36 9.18
CA THR A 108 0.84 9.69 8.52
C THR A 108 -0.31 10.66 8.30
N SER A 109 -1.13 10.45 7.27
CA SER A 109 -2.28 11.32 6.96
C SER A 109 -3.45 11.20 7.94
N GLY A 110 -3.36 10.29 8.92
CA GLY A 110 -4.38 10.09 9.96
C GLY A 110 -5.78 9.77 9.41
N SER A 111 -6.03 8.56 8.96
CA SER A 111 -7.39 8.11 8.57
C SER A 111 -8.42 8.24 9.71
N THR A 112 -7.95 8.39 10.95
CA THR A 112 -8.75 8.60 12.17
C THR A 112 -8.74 10.04 12.67
N GLY A 113 -8.22 11.00 11.85
CA GLY A 113 -8.22 12.43 12.19
C GLY A 113 -6.97 12.93 12.93
N THR A 114 -6.22 12.08 13.64
CA THR A 114 -5.00 12.49 14.34
C THR A 114 -3.76 12.02 13.56
N PRO A 115 -2.90 12.95 13.07
CA PRO A 115 -1.64 12.58 12.44
C PRO A 115 -0.75 11.84 13.46
N PHE A 116 -0.25 10.68 13.06
CA PHE A 116 0.75 9.95 13.82
C PHE A 116 2.11 10.18 13.17
N ALA A 117 3.10 10.52 13.97
CA ALA A 117 4.48 10.71 13.54
C ALA A 117 5.34 9.56 14.06
N ILE A 118 6.15 8.97 13.20
CA ILE A 118 7.11 7.95 13.57
C ILE A 118 8.53 8.42 13.24
N TYR A 119 9.46 8.16 14.13
CA TYR A 119 10.87 8.46 13.89
C TYR A 119 11.51 7.35 13.07
N GLN A 120 12.32 7.74 12.09
CA GLN A 120 13.10 6.83 11.24
C GLN A 120 14.56 7.25 11.29
N ASP A 121 15.42 6.30 11.64
CA ASP A 121 16.87 6.51 11.62
C ASP A 121 17.45 6.53 10.20
N SER A 122 18.73 6.86 10.09
CA SER A 122 19.44 6.96 8.80
C SER A 122 19.45 5.63 8.06
N ARG A 123 19.60 4.50 8.77
CA ARG A 123 19.60 3.15 8.21
C ARG A 123 18.24 2.80 7.60
N LYS A 124 17.12 3.08 8.31
CA LYS A 124 15.76 2.91 7.80
C LYS A 124 15.53 3.74 6.55
N ARG A 125 16.02 4.98 6.51
CA ARG A 125 15.92 5.85 5.34
C ARG A 125 16.65 5.27 4.12
N HIS A 126 17.88 4.79 4.29
CA HIS A 126 18.62 4.13 3.21
C HIS A 126 17.93 2.84 2.75
N ARG A 127 17.37 2.07 3.71
CA ARG A 127 16.61 0.85 3.42
C ARG A 127 15.40 1.14 2.54
N ARG A 128 14.58 2.13 2.87
CA ARG A 128 13.41 2.53 2.06
C ARG A 128 13.80 2.93 0.63
N VAL A 129 14.93 3.61 0.45
CA VAL A 129 15.42 3.96 -0.90
C VAL A 129 15.83 2.69 -1.67
N ALA A 130 16.49 1.75 -1.02
CA ALA A 130 16.87 0.48 -1.63
C ALA A 130 15.66 -0.38 -2.03
N GLU A 131 14.62 -0.42 -1.18
CA GLU A 131 13.34 -1.08 -1.45
C GLU A 131 12.65 -0.52 -2.70
N LEU A 132 12.53 0.82 -2.81
CA LEU A 132 11.96 1.46 -3.99
C LEU A 132 12.72 1.08 -5.28
N LYS A 133 14.04 0.97 -5.21
CA LYS A 133 14.87 0.57 -6.36
C LYS A 133 14.71 -0.91 -6.70
N TYR A 134 14.67 -1.77 -5.69
CA TYR A 134 14.53 -3.21 -5.87
C TYR A 134 13.16 -3.58 -6.45
N PHE A 135 12.07 -3.14 -5.81
CA PHE A 135 10.72 -3.45 -6.26
C PHE A 135 10.37 -2.76 -7.60
N GLY A 136 10.89 -1.57 -7.84
CA GLY A 136 10.79 -0.95 -9.17
C GLY A 136 11.45 -1.81 -10.25
N GLN A 137 12.68 -2.28 -10.02
CA GLN A 137 13.39 -3.12 -10.97
C GLN A 137 12.70 -4.47 -11.19
N MET A 138 12.09 -5.04 -10.17
CA MET A 138 11.34 -6.30 -10.25
C MET A 138 10.22 -6.25 -11.30
N VAL A 139 9.64 -5.08 -11.52
CA VAL A 139 8.56 -4.84 -12.50
C VAL A 139 9.04 -4.10 -13.76
N GLY A 140 10.35 -4.06 -14.01
CA GLY A 140 10.93 -3.48 -15.23
C GLY A 140 11.16 -1.96 -15.18
N PHE A 141 10.85 -1.29 -14.06
CA PHE A 141 11.13 0.14 -13.87
C PHE A 141 12.51 0.35 -13.24
N GLN A 142 13.44 0.90 -14.03
CA GLN A 142 14.77 1.23 -13.53
C GLN A 142 14.74 2.57 -12.80
N SER A 143 15.41 2.66 -11.64
CA SER A 143 15.50 3.92 -10.91
C SER A 143 16.04 5.05 -11.79
N HIS A 144 15.53 6.28 -11.60
CA HIS A 144 15.82 7.46 -12.42
C HIS A 144 15.29 7.40 -13.87
N GLU A 145 14.51 6.40 -14.25
CA GLU A 145 13.59 6.55 -15.40
C GLU A 145 12.52 7.60 -15.06
N LYS A 146 11.86 8.15 -16.07
CA LYS A 146 10.88 9.21 -15.90
C LYS A 146 9.59 8.68 -15.27
N LEU A 147 9.24 9.19 -14.09
CA LEU A 147 8.08 8.78 -13.31
C LEU A 147 7.10 9.95 -13.16
N ALA A 148 5.86 9.80 -13.63
CA ALA A 148 4.77 10.66 -13.19
C ALA A 148 4.30 10.22 -11.80
N GLN A 149 4.40 11.11 -10.83
CA GLN A 149 3.96 10.85 -9.48
C GLN A 149 2.69 11.63 -9.18
N CYS A 150 1.55 10.95 -9.32
CA CYS A 150 0.22 11.50 -9.15
C CYS A 150 -0.21 11.30 -7.68
N ARG A 151 -0.31 12.39 -6.93
CA ARG A 151 -0.76 12.36 -5.53
C ARG A 151 -1.31 13.73 -5.13
N ILE A 152 -2.00 13.77 -4.00
CA ILE A 152 -2.30 15.04 -3.34
C ILE A 152 -1.03 15.52 -2.67
N TRP A 153 -0.46 16.61 -3.18
CA TRP A 153 0.77 17.18 -2.66
C TRP A 153 0.47 18.14 -1.50
N THR A 154 0.96 17.79 -0.33
CA THR A 154 0.91 18.63 0.87
C THR A 154 2.26 19.32 1.09
N ASN A 155 2.28 20.43 1.84
CA ASN A 155 3.51 21.20 2.08
C ASN A 155 4.67 20.38 2.67
N TRP A 156 4.36 19.37 3.50
CA TRP A 156 5.36 18.50 4.14
C TRP A 156 5.78 17.30 3.27
N GLN A 157 5.10 17.06 2.16
CA GLN A 157 5.45 16.01 1.18
C GLN A 157 6.07 16.58 -0.10
N SER A 158 6.09 17.90 -0.25
CA SER A 158 6.64 18.56 -1.42
C SER A 158 8.13 18.26 -1.58
N LYS A 159 8.55 18.08 -2.83
CA LYS A 159 9.95 17.91 -3.20
C LYS A 159 10.50 19.22 -3.76
N THR A 160 11.76 19.51 -3.46
CA THR A 160 12.46 20.65 -4.08
C THR A 160 12.66 20.42 -5.57
N LYS A 161 12.83 21.49 -6.35
CA LYS A 161 13.14 21.39 -7.79
C LYS A 161 14.39 20.53 -8.06
N SER A 162 15.41 20.64 -7.19
CA SER A 162 16.62 19.83 -7.28
C SER A 162 16.35 18.33 -7.05
N GLN A 163 15.53 17.99 -6.08
CA GLN A 163 15.11 16.60 -5.84
C GLN A 163 14.31 16.03 -7.02
N ILE A 164 13.32 16.79 -7.53
CA ILE A 164 12.51 16.44 -8.71
C ILE A 164 13.42 16.14 -9.91
N PHE A 165 14.36 17.04 -10.19
CA PHE A 165 15.31 16.88 -11.29
C PHE A 165 16.20 15.65 -11.09
N ARG A 166 16.80 15.51 -9.90
CA ARG A 166 17.71 14.40 -9.58
C ARG A 166 17.03 13.05 -9.65
N GLU A 167 15.81 12.94 -9.10
CA GLU A 167 15.04 11.72 -9.07
C GLU A 167 14.28 11.43 -10.38
N ASN A 168 14.24 12.39 -11.30
CA ASN A 168 13.53 12.32 -12.58
C ASN A 168 12.02 12.11 -12.42
N ILE A 169 11.43 12.79 -11.46
CA ILE A 169 10.01 12.71 -11.12
C ILE A 169 9.26 13.89 -11.73
N TYR A 170 8.04 13.64 -12.20
CA TYR A 170 7.08 14.62 -12.68
C TYR A 170 5.89 14.63 -11.70
N PRO A 171 5.84 15.59 -10.75
CA PRO A 171 4.76 15.66 -9.78
C PRO A 171 3.47 16.16 -10.44
N ILE A 172 2.39 15.41 -10.29
CA ILE A 172 1.05 15.77 -10.75
C ILE A 172 0.13 15.81 -9.54
N ASN A 173 -0.55 16.92 -9.35
CA ASN A 173 -1.50 17.07 -8.25
C ASN A 173 -2.85 16.49 -8.66
N VAL A 174 -3.32 15.49 -7.93
CA VAL A 174 -4.58 14.79 -8.19
C VAL A 174 -5.64 15.09 -7.13
N SER A 175 -5.59 16.27 -6.53
CA SER A 175 -6.64 16.75 -5.61
C SER A 175 -8.00 16.91 -6.30
N LYS A 176 -7.98 17.06 -7.63
CA LYS A 176 -9.16 17.02 -8.50
C LYS A 176 -8.99 15.86 -9.48
N MET A 177 -10.07 15.13 -9.74
CA MET A 177 -10.11 14.02 -10.69
C MET A 177 -10.98 14.39 -11.90
N ASP A 178 -10.80 15.60 -12.43
CA ASP A 178 -11.54 16.12 -13.57
C ASP A 178 -10.84 15.84 -14.90
N ASP A 179 -11.57 16.02 -15.98
CA ASP A 179 -11.09 15.78 -17.35
C ASP A 179 -9.87 16.66 -17.69
N GLU A 180 -9.75 17.84 -17.08
CA GLU A 180 -8.62 18.74 -17.28
C GLU A 180 -7.33 18.19 -16.71
N THR A 181 -7.38 17.71 -15.45
CA THR A 181 -6.24 17.06 -14.78
C THR A 181 -5.79 15.80 -15.53
N LEU A 182 -6.73 14.99 -16.00
CA LEU A 182 -6.44 13.80 -16.79
C LEU A 182 -5.80 14.15 -18.15
N ARG A 183 -6.28 15.19 -18.81
CA ARG A 183 -5.70 15.69 -20.07
C ARG A 183 -4.30 16.25 -19.87
N GLU A 184 -4.07 16.98 -18.78
CA GLU A 184 -2.74 17.47 -18.41
C GLU A 184 -1.76 16.32 -18.17
N LEU A 185 -2.19 15.25 -17.48
CA LEU A 185 -1.36 14.06 -17.34
C LEU A 185 -0.99 13.47 -18.70
N CYS A 186 -1.97 13.17 -19.55
CA CYS A 186 -1.72 12.57 -20.86
C CYS A 186 -0.73 13.42 -21.68
N ARG A 187 -0.92 14.73 -21.70
CA ARG A 187 0.00 15.68 -22.33
C ARG A 187 1.41 15.60 -21.70
N THR A 188 1.50 15.62 -20.37
CA THR A 188 2.78 15.56 -19.65
C THR A 188 3.52 14.24 -19.94
N VAL A 189 2.79 13.13 -20.00
CA VAL A 189 3.35 11.79 -20.33
C VAL A 189 3.92 11.82 -21.75
N ARG A 190 3.16 12.30 -22.73
CA ARG A 190 3.58 12.38 -24.13
C ARG A 190 4.81 13.27 -24.29
N GLU A 191 4.73 14.53 -23.86
CA GLU A 191 5.77 15.56 -24.07
C GLU A 191 7.08 15.17 -23.42
N ASN A 192 7.01 14.58 -22.22
CA ASN A 192 8.19 14.18 -21.47
C ASN A 192 8.61 12.74 -21.71
N ARG A 193 7.86 11.97 -22.49
CA ARG A 193 8.13 10.55 -22.73
C ARG A 193 8.28 9.78 -21.41
N ILE A 194 7.30 9.91 -20.54
CA ILE A 194 7.28 9.28 -19.22
C ILE A 194 7.16 7.76 -19.40
N THR A 195 7.88 7.00 -18.57
CA THR A 195 7.95 5.55 -18.69
C THR A 195 7.20 4.81 -17.60
N ALA A 196 6.81 5.51 -16.53
CA ALA A 196 5.99 4.93 -15.46
C ALA A 196 5.07 5.98 -14.83
N ILE A 197 3.92 5.52 -14.32
CA ILE A 197 2.97 6.35 -13.57
C ILE A 197 2.76 5.70 -12.21
N ARG A 198 2.77 6.50 -11.13
CA ARG A 198 2.37 6.06 -9.79
C ARG A 198 1.21 6.89 -9.31
N ALA A 199 0.09 6.25 -9.00
CA ALA A 199 -1.14 6.91 -8.59
C ALA A 199 -1.95 6.08 -7.58
N TYR A 200 -3.02 6.66 -7.03
CA TYR A 200 -4.04 5.93 -6.29
C TYR A 200 -4.84 5.01 -7.22
N ALA A 201 -5.37 3.91 -6.69
CA ALA A 201 -6.16 2.97 -7.49
C ALA A 201 -7.39 3.63 -8.14
N SER A 202 -8.15 4.41 -7.37
CA SER A 202 -9.33 5.16 -7.85
C SER A 202 -9.03 6.14 -8.99
N TRP A 203 -7.78 6.61 -9.06
CA TRP A 203 -7.36 7.50 -10.13
C TRP A 203 -7.22 6.77 -11.47
N TYR A 204 -6.79 5.50 -11.46
CA TYR A 204 -6.75 4.67 -12.67
C TYR A 204 -8.14 4.36 -13.22
N ASP A 205 -9.15 4.22 -12.34
CA ASP A 205 -10.55 4.09 -12.77
C ASP A 205 -11.00 5.33 -13.58
N SER A 206 -10.67 6.52 -13.06
CA SER A 206 -10.99 7.78 -13.73
C SER A 206 -10.24 7.95 -15.05
N LEU A 207 -8.95 7.58 -15.09
CA LEU A 207 -8.15 7.61 -16.31
C LEU A 207 -8.71 6.66 -17.38
N LEU A 208 -9.08 5.43 -16.97
CA LEU A 208 -9.70 4.45 -17.88
C LEU A 208 -10.99 5.00 -18.48
N ALA A 209 -11.89 5.51 -17.64
CA ALA A 209 -13.15 6.10 -18.10
C ALA A 209 -12.94 7.29 -19.07
N PHE A 210 -11.95 8.13 -18.78
CA PHE A 210 -11.55 9.25 -19.63
C PHE A 210 -11.06 8.80 -21.03
N LEU A 211 -10.23 7.75 -21.07
CA LEU A 211 -9.70 7.21 -22.35
C LEU A 211 -10.79 6.48 -23.14
N ILE A 212 -11.61 5.64 -22.52
CA ILE A 212 -12.68 4.88 -23.18
C ILE A 212 -13.77 5.82 -23.72
N SER A 213 -14.07 6.91 -23.04
CA SER A 213 -15.05 7.90 -23.50
C SER A 213 -14.58 8.74 -24.69
N GLY A 214 -13.35 8.56 -25.18
CA GLY A 214 -12.77 9.32 -26.28
C GLY A 214 -12.38 10.76 -25.92
N LYS A 215 -12.41 11.15 -24.65
CA LYS A 215 -11.99 12.47 -24.18
C LYS A 215 -10.46 12.63 -24.12
N GLY A 216 -9.72 11.52 -24.07
CA GLY A 216 -8.26 11.42 -24.10
C GLY A 216 -7.78 10.53 -25.24
N ASP A 217 -6.52 10.73 -25.64
CA ASP A 217 -5.85 9.90 -26.63
C ASP A 217 -4.94 8.88 -25.92
N ALA A 218 -5.29 7.60 -26.01
CA ALA A 218 -4.49 6.51 -25.42
C ALA A 218 -3.06 6.45 -25.97
N THR A 219 -2.81 6.98 -27.17
CA THR A 219 -1.46 7.04 -27.77
C THR A 219 -0.52 7.95 -26.98
N ASP A 220 -1.05 8.86 -26.16
CA ASP A 220 -0.27 9.69 -25.25
C ASP A 220 0.49 8.84 -24.20
N LEU A 221 -0.04 7.65 -23.87
CA LEU A 221 0.53 6.72 -22.90
C LEU A 221 1.50 5.71 -23.52
N LYS A 222 1.80 5.73 -24.81
CA LYS A 222 2.61 4.73 -25.53
C LYS A 222 4.02 4.51 -24.98
N THR A 223 4.56 5.45 -24.20
CA THR A 223 5.88 5.32 -23.59
C THR A 223 5.84 4.71 -22.18
N VAL A 224 4.64 4.58 -21.60
CA VAL A 224 4.44 4.00 -20.26
C VAL A 224 4.61 2.50 -20.33
N LYS A 225 5.50 1.96 -19.50
CA LYS A 225 5.82 0.52 -19.43
C LYS A 225 5.11 -0.17 -18.26
N VAL A 226 4.86 0.58 -17.19
CA VAL A 226 4.24 0.07 -15.96
C VAL A 226 3.56 1.19 -15.20
N MET A 227 2.45 0.86 -14.57
CA MET A 227 1.74 1.71 -13.63
C MET A 227 1.78 1.10 -12.23
N PHE A 228 2.02 1.93 -11.20
CA PHE A 228 2.06 1.53 -9.80
C PHE A 228 0.79 2.00 -9.10
N SER A 229 -0.03 1.08 -8.66
CA SER A 229 -1.18 1.37 -7.81
C SER A 229 -0.80 1.34 -6.33
N THR A 230 -1.21 2.35 -5.58
CA THR A 230 -0.90 2.48 -4.15
C THR A 230 -2.12 2.94 -3.34
N SER A 231 -2.07 2.67 -2.04
CA SER A 231 -2.97 3.25 -1.02
C SER A 231 -4.41 2.75 -0.99
N GLU A 232 -4.90 2.11 -2.02
CA GLU A 232 -6.26 1.61 -2.17
C GLU A 232 -6.21 0.28 -2.94
N ALA A 233 -7.23 -0.56 -2.77
CA ALA A 233 -7.37 -1.76 -3.60
C ALA A 233 -7.68 -1.38 -5.05
N LEU A 234 -6.96 -1.98 -5.97
CA LEU A 234 -7.16 -1.75 -7.41
C LEU A 234 -8.37 -2.56 -7.93
N ASN A 235 -9.18 -1.92 -8.76
CA ASN A 235 -10.25 -2.61 -9.46
C ASN A 235 -9.67 -3.58 -10.50
N VAL A 236 -10.02 -4.86 -10.38
CA VAL A 236 -9.53 -5.92 -11.26
C VAL A 236 -9.90 -5.63 -12.73
N ALA A 237 -11.13 -5.18 -12.99
CA ALA A 237 -11.55 -4.82 -14.36
C ALA A 237 -10.73 -3.66 -14.95
N THR A 238 -10.35 -2.68 -14.13
CA THR A 238 -9.47 -1.58 -14.55
C THR A 238 -8.06 -2.09 -14.87
N LYS A 239 -7.52 -2.99 -14.05
CA LYS A 239 -6.23 -3.63 -14.27
C LYS A 239 -6.20 -4.43 -15.58
N GLU A 240 -7.23 -5.26 -15.78
CA GLU A 240 -7.41 -6.07 -17.00
C GLU A 240 -7.57 -5.18 -18.25
N ALA A 241 -8.42 -4.15 -18.18
CA ALA A 241 -8.64 -3.24 -19.31
C ALA A 241 -7.35 -2.49 -19.73
N PHE A 242 -6.54 -2.02 -18.78
CA PHE A 242 -5.25 -1.41 -19.14
C PHE A 242 -4.29 -2.39 -19.79
N GLN A 243 -4.25 -3.63 -19.31
CA GLN A 243 -3.41 -4.67 -19.91
C GLN A 243 -3.90 -5.07 -21.31
N GLU A 244 -5.20 -5.29 -21.51
CA GLU A 244 -5.78 -5.80 -22.76
C GLU A 244 -5.85 -4.74 -23.84
N GLN A 245 -6.30 -3.52 -23.51
CA GLN A 245 -6.55 -2.47 -24.49
C GLN A 245 -5.33 -1.61 -24.80
N PHE A 246 -4.46 -1.40 -23.79
CA PHE A 246 -3.31 -0.50 -23.91
C PHE A 246 -1.97 -1.17 -23.76
N CYS A 247 -1.91 -2.48 -23.45
CA CYS A 247 -0.70 -3.24 -23.16
C CYS A 247 0.13 -2.63 -22.01
N ILE A 248 -0.51 -1.96 -21.04
CA ILE A 248 0.15 -1.32 -19.91
C ILE A 248 -0.23 -2.08 -18.63
N PRO A 249 0.70 -2.80 -18.00
CA PRO A 249 0.44 -3.48 -16.74
C PRO A 249 0.30 -2.49 -15.59
N ILE A 250 -0.69 -2.72 -14.72
CA ILE A 250 -0.78 -2.06 -13.42
C ILE A 250 -0.37 -3.07 -12.34
N VAL A 251 0.57 -2.69 -11.49
CA VAL A 251 1.04 -3.51 -10.35
C VAL A 251 0.69 -2.84 -9.03
N GLU A 252 0.25 -3.62 -8.06
CA GLU A 252 -0.10 -3.12 -6.75
C GLU A 252 1.09 -3.15 -5.81
N CYS A 253 1.27 -2.06 -5.05
CA CYS A 253 2.26 -1.90 -4.02
C CYS A 253 1.56 -1.74 -2.67
N TYR A 254 1.68 -2.72 -1.79
CA TYR A 254 1.20 -2.63 -0.42
C TYR A 254 2.27 -1.97 0.45
N ALA A 255 1.93 -0.79 0.93
CA ALA A 255 2.84 0.05 1.70
C ALA A 255 2.06 0.97 2.65
N ASP A 256 2.67 1.32 3.77
CA ASP A 256 2.21 2.38 4.65
C ASP A 256 3.31 3.42 4.89
N GLU A 257 2.95 4.52 5.57
CA GLU A 257 3.90 5.57 5.88
C GLU A 257 4.79 5.17 7.08
N GLU A 258 4.29 4.34 7.98
CA GLU A 258 4.99 3.89 9.17
C GLU A 258 6.16 2.96 8.83
N ALA A 259 5.88 1.93 8.06
CA ALA A 259 6.85 0.88 7.75
C ALA A 259 7.53 1.09 6.38
N GLY A 260 6.79 1.39 5.33
CA GLY A 260 7.26 1.48 3.95
C GLY A 260 6.67 0.38 3.08
N ILE A 261 7.43 -0.15 2.10
CA ILE A 261 6.94 -1.20 1.19
C ILE A 261 6.96 -2.55 1.92
N MET A 262 5.77 -3.08 2.21
CA MET A 262 5.59 -4.38 2.84
C MET A 262 5.41 -5.51 1.82
N ALA A 263 4.71 -5.26 0.71
CA ALA A 263 4.58 -6.24 -0.36
C ALA A 263 4.39 -5.57 -1.73
N HIS A 264 4.68 -6.30 -2.79
CA HIS A 264 4.57 -5.80 -4.15
C HIS A 264 4.23 -6.92 -5.13
N GLN A 265 3.38 -6.64 -6.12
CA GLN A 265 3.10 -7.58 -7.21
C GLN A 265 4.23 -7.55 -8.26
N LYS A 266 4.34 -8.63 -9.04
CA LYS A 266 5.11 -8.65 -10.30
C LYS A 266 4.18 -8.36 -11.48
N VAL A 267 4.77 -8.05 -12.63
CA VAL A 267 4.01 -7.91 -13.87
C VAL A 267 3.39 -9.27 -14.23
N GLN A 268 2.10 -9.27 -14.60
CA GLN A 268 1.31 -10.47 -14.93
C GLN A 268 1.19 -11.51 -13.80
N ASP A 269 1.40 -11.06 -12.55
CA ASP A 269 1.28 -11.90 -11.38
C ASP A 269 0.51 -11.14 -10.28
N ASN A 270 -0.59 -11.72 -9.81
CA ASN A 270 -1.44 -11.10 -8.80
C ASN A 270 -0.99 -11.39 -7.37
N ARG A 271 0.02 -12.26 -7.17
CA ARG A 271 0.60 -12.55 -5.86
C ARG A 271 1.31 -11.32 -5.30
N PHE A 272 1.12 -11.05 -4.02
CA PHE A 272 1.86 -10.02 -3.30
C PHE A 272 3.11 -10.64 -2.68
N TYR A 273 4.25 -10.38 -3.27
CA TYR A 273 5.56 -10.80 -2.77
C TYR A 273 5.92 -9.98 -1.55
N LEU A 274 5.93 -10.61 -0.39
CA LEU A 274 6.25 -9.98 0.88
C LEU A 274 7.70 -9.52 0.92
N ASN A 275 7.96 -8.35 1.49
CA ASN A 275 9.30 -7.81 1.69
C ASN A 275 9.98 -8.49 2.89
N HIS A 276 10.24 -9.79 2.77
CA HIS A 276 10.92 -10.58 3.79
C HIS A 276 12.33 -10.09 4.11
N ALA A 277 12.90 -9.26 3.25
CA ALA A 277 14.20 -8.66 3.50
C ALA A 277 14.17 -7.57 4.57
N SER A 278 13.00 -6.96 4.81
CA SER A 278 12.85 -5.84 5.75
C SER A 278 11.94 -6.13 6.93
N TYR A 279 11.07 -7.15 6.82
CA TYR A 279 10.07 -7.43 7.86
C TYR A 279 9.97 -8.92 8.17
N ILE A 280 9.64 -9.22 9.42
CA ILE A 280 9.00 -10.48 9.79
C ILE A 280 7.49 -10.27 9.65
N PHE A 281 6.82 -11.20 8.99
CA PHE A 281 5.37 -11.19 8.85
C PHE A 281 4.75 -12.31 9.69
N GLU A 282 3.69 -11.94 10.41
CA GLU A 282 2.80 -12.87 11.08
C GLU A 282 1.38 -12.59 10.54
N ILE A 283 0.72 -13.60 9.99
CA ILE A 283 -0.69 -13.50 9.66
C ILE A 283 -1.45 -14.21 10.74
N LEU A 284 -2.16 -13.45 11.56
CA LEU A 284 -2.86 -13.94 12.74
C LEU A 284 -4.36 -14.00 12.49
N LYS A 285 -5.05 -14.89 13.17
CA LYS A 285 -6.51 -14.95 13.16
C LYS A 285 -7.11 -13.58 13.50
N LEU A 286 -8.31 -13.30 12.99
CA LEU A 286 -8.93 -11.99 13.15
C LEU A 286 -9.14 -11.59 14.62
N GLU A 287 -9.55 -12.55 15.45
CA GLU A 287 -9.94 -12.30 16.85
C GLU A 287 -8.99 -12.94 17.87
N GLU A 288 -7.97 -13.69 17.43
CA GLU A 288 -7.00 -14.36 18.29
C GLU A 288 -5.57 -14.00 17.91
N ASP A 289 -4.67 -14.00 18.90
CA ASP A 289 -3.22 -13.81 18.69
C ASP A 289 -2.52 -15.12 18.28
N LYS A 290 -3.19 -15.96 17.49
CA LYS A 290 -2.69 -17.22 16.97
C LYS A 290 -2.50 -17.14 15.45
N PRO A 291 -1.53 -17.87 14.87
CA PRO A 291 -1.35 -17.92 13.43
C PRO A 291 -2.64 -18.37 12.71
N ALA A 292 -2.99 -17.68 11.64
CA ALA A 292 -3.98 -18.14 10.68
C ALA A 292 -3.41 -19.27 9.82
N ALA A 293 -4.24 -20.21 9.39
CA ALA A 293 -3.84 -21.24 8.46
C ALA A 293 -3.60 -20.65 7.06
N TYR A 294 -2.84 -21.35 6.22
CA TYR A 294 -2.75 -21.00 4.80
C TYR A 294 -4.14 -21.04 4.17
N GLY A 295 -4.49 -20.02 3.39
CA GLY A 295 -5.82 -19.86 2.80
C GLY A 295 -6.87 -19.25 3.74
N GLU A 296 -6.57 -19.10 5.04
CA GLU A 296 -7.45 -18.45 6.00
C GLU A 296 -7.23 -16.93 5.99
N LEU A 297 -8.31 -16.15 6.09
CA LEU A 297 -8.23 -14.71 6.26
C LEU A 297 -7.72 -14.36 7.65
N GLY A 298 -6.63 -13.61 7.69
CA GLY A 298 -6.03 -13.14 8.94
C GLY A 298 -5.63 -11.67 8.90
N ARG A 299 -5.25 -11.11 10.05
CA ARG A 299 -4.71 -9.76 10.18
C ARG A 299 -3.20 -9.76 10.01
N ILE A 300 -2.70 -8.71 9.35
CA ILE A 300 -1.28 -8.55 9.05
C ILE A 300 -0.58 -7.91 10.24
N VAL A 301 0.36 -8.63 10.83
CA VAL A 301 1.25 -8.15 11.88
C VAL A 301 2.69 -8.17 11.34
N ILE A 302 3.44 -7.11 11.57
CA ILE A 302 4.82 -6.97 11.10
C ILE A 302 5.78 -6.63 12.22
N THR A 303 7.04 -7.04 12.05
CA THR A 303 8.17 -6.53 12.82
C THR A 303 9.17 -5.92 11.85
N ASP A 304 9.44 -4.60 11.99
CA ASP A 304 10.36 -3.84 11.13
C ASP A 304 11.81 -4.03 11.59
N LEU A 305 12.61 -4.76 10.83
CA LEU A 305 13.99 -5.12 11.17
C LEU A 305 15.00 -3.96 11.09
N TYR A 306 14.59 -2.78 10.58
CA TYR A 306 15.51 -1.71 10.22
C TYR A 306 15.27 -0.37 10.92
N ASN A 307 14.14 -0.18 11.60
CA ASN A 307 13.87 1.07 12.31
C ASN A 307 14.27 0.94 13.78
N TYR A 308 15.40 1.52 14.14
CA TYR A 308 15.94 1.51 15.51
C TYR A 308 15.61 2.79 16.29
N ALA A 309 15.18 3.85 15.61
CA ALA A 309 14.71 5.08 16.26
C ALA A 309 13.34 4.92 16.92
N PHE A 310 12.49 4.06 16.35
CA PHE A 310 11.15 3.73 16.83
C PHE A 310 10.84 2.27 16.47
N PRO A 311 11.28 1.29 17.31
CA PRO A 311 11.10 -0.12 16.99
C PRO A 311 9.63 -0.51 16.85
N LEU A 312 9.25 -0.97 15.66
CA LEU A 312 7.93 -1.56 15.37
C LEU A 312 8.05 -3.08 15.51
N ILE A 313 7.75 -3.61 16.70
CA ILE A 313 7.78 -5.04 17.00
C ILE A 313 6.35 -5.54 17.14
N ARG A 314 5.97 -6.54 16.33
CA ARG A 314 4.62 -7.11 16.25
C ARG A 314 3.53 -6.04 16.06
N TYR A 315 3.75 -5.15 15.10
CA TYR A 315 2.81 -4.08 14.78
C TYR A 315 1.66 -4.62 13.92
N ASP A 316 0.43 -4.58 14.48
CA ASP A 316 -0.81 -4.85 13.76
C ASP A 316 -1.12 -3.65 12.85
N THR A 317 -0.99 -3.85 11.54
CA THR A 317 -1.22 -2.81 10.53
C THR A 317 -2.68 -2.38 10.46
N GLY A 318 -3.58 -3.19 10.99
CA GLY A 318 -5.02 -3.06 10.86
C GLY A 318 -5.56 -3.55 9.52
N ASP A 319 -4.70 -4.08 8.64
CA ASP A 319 -5.10 -4.67 7.36
C ASP A 319 -5.20 -6.19 7.45
N THR A 320 -5.95 -6.79 6.52
CA THR A 320 -6.22 -8.22 6.48
C THR A 320 -5.82 -8.82 5.14
N ALA A 321 -5.37 -10.08 5.18
CA ALA A 321 -4.91 -10.79 3.99
C ALA A 321 -5.05 -12.30 4.12
N ILE A 322 -4.91 -13.00 3.02
CA ILE A 322 -4.77 -14.45 2.95
C ILE A 322 -3.32 -14.79 2.63
N LEU A 323 -2.70 -15.59 3.52
CA LEU A 323 -1.34 -16.11 3.33
C LEU A 323 -1.38 -17.40 2.53
N ALA A 324 -0.47 -17.52 1.57
CA ALA A 324 -0.24 -18.73 0.81
C ALA A 324 1.20 -19.23 0.98
N LYS A 325 1.36 -20.55 0.91
CA LYS A 325 2.66 -21.20 1.06
C LYS A 325 3.56 -20.94 -0.13
N GLY A 326 4.81 -20.61 0.16
CA GLY A 326 5.82 -20.40 -0.86
C GLY A 326 6.20 -21.65 -1.66
N ASN A 327 6.70 -21.41 -2.86
CA ASN A 327 7.18 -22.42 -3.80
C ASN A 327 8.50 -21.95 -4.47
N GLU A 328 9.00 -22.69 -5.45
CA GLU A 328 10.23 -22.33 -6.17
C GLU A 328 10.15 -20.95 -6.84
N GLU A 329 9.02 -20.58 -7.43
CA GLU A 329 8.81 -19.27 -8.10
C GLU A 329 8.89 -18.09 -7.13
N THR A 330 8.58 -18.33 -5.86
CA THR A 330 8.68 -17.35 -4.78
C THR A 330 10.01 -17.41 -4.03
N GLY A 331 10.96 -18.25 -4.49
CA GLY A 331 12.21 -18.50 -3.79
C GLY A 331 12.01 -19.22 -2.44
N GLY A 332 10.91 -19.93 -2.28
CA GLY A 332 10.52 -20.62 -1.04
C GLY A 332 9.89 -19.70 0.02
N TRP A 333 9.70 -18.41 -0.29
CA TRP A 333 9.04 -17.46 0.60
C TRP A 333 7.51 -17.51 0.46
N ASP A 334 6.82 -17.48 1.59
CA ASP A 334 5.38 -17.29 1.62
C ASP A 334 5.00 -15.92 1.02
N TYR A 335 3.79 -15.83 0.49
CA TYR A 335 3.28 -14.62 -0.16
C TYR A 335 1.81 -14.39 0.25
N LEU A 336 1.29 -13.17 0.03
CA LEU A 336 -0.13 -12.94 0.19
C LEU A 336 -0.84 -13.18 -1.14
N GLU A 337 -1.82 -14.06 -1.10
CA GLU A 337 -2.71 -14.31 -2.25
C GLU A 337 -3.60 -13.10 -2.51
N LYS A 338 -4.10 -12.49 -1.42
CA LYS A 338 -5.02 -11.36 -1.48
C LYS A 338 -4.90 -10.47 -0.24
N ILE A 339 -5.01 -9.16 -0.44
CA ILE A 339 -5.12 -8.17 0.63
C ILE A 339 -6.53 -7.59 0.59
N TYR A 340 -7.22 -7.58 1.73
CA TYR A 340 -8.61 -7.13 1.83
C TYR A 340 -8.74 -5.69 2.34
N GLY A 341 -7.62 -5.07 2.77
CA GLY A 341 -7.61 -3.76 3.38
C GLY A 341 -7.97 -3.79 4.86
N ARG A 342 -8.48 -2.67 5.38
CA ARG A 342 -8.69 -2.50 6.83
C ARG A 342 -9.67 -3.52 7.41
N ARG A 343 -9.30 -4.14 8.54
CA ARG A 343 -10.18 -5.03 9.32
C ARG A 343 -11.51 -4.35 9.68
N LEU A 344 -11.46 -3.06 10.03
CA LEU A 344 -12.64 -2.25 10.36
C LEU A 344 -13.56 -1.96 9.17
N ASP A 345 -13.12 -2.22 7.95
CA ASP A 345 -13.88 -2.01 6.72
C ASP A 345 -14.33 -3.35 6.09
N LEU A 346 -14.04 -4.50 6.76
CA LEU A 346 -14.58 -5.79 6.34
C LEU A 346 -16.09 -5.79 6.51
N ILE A 347 -16.78 -6.18 5.45
CA ILE A 347 -18.20 -6.50 5.46
C ILE A 347 -18.36 -8.01 5.42
N TYR A 348 -19.43 -8.50 5.99
CA TYR A 348 -19.76 -9.90 6.02
C TYR A 348 -21.06 -10.16 5.30
N ASP A 349 -21.22 -11.34 4.69
CA ASP A 349 -22.49 -11.79 4.18
C ASP A 349 -23.43 -12.25 5.35
N THR A 350 -24.66 -12.61 5.04
CA THR A 350 -25.62 -13.09 6.04
C THR A 350 -25.22 -14.40 6.71
N LYS A 351 -24.22 -15.11 6.17
CA LYS A 351 -23.64 -16.37 6.69
C LYS A 351 -22.31 -16.15 7.44
N ASP A 352 -21.98 -14.90 7.75
CA ASP A 352 -20.73 -14.50 8.42
C ASP A 352 -19.44 -14.72 7.62
N ASN A 353 -19.51 -14.91 6.29
CA ASN A 353 -18.33 -14.95 5.45
C ASN A 353 -17.84 -13.52 5.14
N PRO A 354 -16.53 -13.26 5.24
CA PRO A 354 -16.00 -11.95 4.91
C PRO A 354 -16.08 -11.67 3.41
N ILE A 355 -16.56 -10.46 3.07
CA ILE A 355 -16.69 -10.00 1.69
C ILE A 355 -15.59 -8.99 1.41
N HIS A 356 -14.88 -9.18 0.29
CA HIS A 356 -13.93 -8.19 -0.17
C HIS A 356 -14.65 -6.94 -0.67
N PRO A 357 -14.27 -5.71 -0.23
CA PRO A 357 -14.91 -4.46 -0.65
C PRO A 357 -15.02 -4.28 -2.17
N MET A 358 -14.05 -4.81 -2.93
CA MET A 358 -14.05 -4.76 -4.40
C MET A 358 -15.16 -5.59 -5.06
N SER A 359 -15.79 -6.52 -4.34
CA SER A 359 -16.95 -7.25 -4.88
C SER A 359 -18.10 -6.30 -5.20
N PHE A 360 -18.32 -5.30 -4.35
CA PHE A 360 -19.31 -4.24 -4.58
C PHE A 360 -18.91 -3.32 -5.73
N ALA A 361 -17.62 -2.91 -5.77
CA ALA A 361 -17.11 -2.06 -6.83
C ALA A 361 -17.28 -2.69 -8.22
N ARG A 362 -17.02 -4.00 -8.33
CA ARG A 362 -17.16 -4.74 -9.60
C ARG A 362 -18.60 -4.76 -10.09
N VAL A 363 -19.55 -4.97 -9.19
CA VAL A 363 -20.98 -5.04 -9.54
C VAL A 363 -21.52 -3.65 -9.82
N LEU A 364 -21.37 -2.71 -8.88
CA LEU A 364 -21.99 -1.38 -8.98
C LEU A 364 -21.43 -0.53 -10.12
N LYS A 365 -20.18 -0.74 -10.53
CA LYS A 365 -19.58 -0.03 -11.67
C LYS A 365 -20.18 -0.47 -13.03
N ASN A 366 -20.64 -1.71 -13.13
CA ASN A 366 -21.21 -2.26 -14.34
C ASN A 366 -22.72 -1.98 -14.49
N LEU A 367 -23.31 -1.31 -13.51
CA LEU A 367 -24.72 -0.93 -13.53
C LEU A 367 -24.86 0.51 -14.05
N ASP A 368 -25.73 0.69 -15.04
CA ASP A 368 -25.96 1.99 -15.65
C ASP A 368 -26.57 3.00 -14.66
N GLY A 369 -26.20 4.25 -14.86
CA GLY A 369 -26.76 5.37 -14.09
C GLY A 369 -26.15 5.61 -12.71
N ILE A 370 -25.24 4.76 -12.20
CA ILE A 370 -24.59 4.97 -10.90
C ILE A 370 -23.36 5.88 -11.10
N ARG A 371 -23.38 7.06 -10.43
CA ARG A 371 -22.23 8.00 -10.41
C ARG A 371 -21.32 7.79 -9.22
N GLN A 372 -21.94 7.59 -8.04
CA GLN A 372 -21.22 7.34 -6.78
C GLN A 372 -22.01 6.35 -5.95
N TRP A 373 -21.32 5.58 -5.15
CA TRP A 373 -21.94 4.64 -4.22
C TRP A 373 -21.12 4.50 -2.94
N GLN A 374 -21.80 4.13 -1.85
CA GLN A 374 -21.20 3.74 -0.57
C GLN A 374 -22.06 2.64 0.04
N PHE A 375 -21.42 1.51 0.41
CA PHE A 375 -22.09 0.37 1.00
C PHE A 375 -21.76 0.25 2.49
N ILE A 376 -22.76 0.18 3.34
CA ILE A 376 -22.62 0.22 4.80
C ILE A 376 -23.32 -0.98 5.40
N GLN A 377 -22.60 -1.83 6.13
CA GLN A 377 -23.20 -2.88 6.96
C GLN A 377 -23.58 -2.27 8.31
N LYS A 378 -24.88 -2.22 8.59
CA LYS A 378 -25.45 -1.66 9.83
C LYS A 378 -25.59 -2.72 10.93
N ASP A 379 -25.89 -3.97 10.57
CA ASP A 379 -26.11 -5.10 11.45
C ASP A 379 -25.76 -6.40 10.71
N LYS A 380 -25.86 -7.57 11.33
CA LYS A 380 -25.50 -8.87 10.75
C LYS A 380 -26.06 -9.07 9.33
N SER A 381 -27.32 -8.77 9.10
CA SER A 381 -27.99 -8.91 7.80
C SER A 381 -28.64 -7.64 7.29
N LYS A 382 -28.31 -6.47 7.88
CA LYS A 382 -28.86 -5.17 7.50
C LYS A 382 -27.80 -4.31 6.85
N TYR A 383 -28.08 -3.85 5.66
CA TYR A 383 -27.16 -3.07 4.84
C TYR A 383 -27.82 -1.80 4.33
N LEU A 384 -27.02 -0.75 4.16
CA LEU A 384 -27.42 0.50 3.56
C LEU A 384 -26.55 0.78 2.35
N LEU A 385 -27.16 0.93 1.18
CA LEU A 385 -26.49 1.36 -0.04
C LEU A 385 -26.84 2.82 -0.33
N LYS A 386 -25.88 3.71 -0.17
CA LYS A 386 -26.01 5.13 -0.58
C LYS A 386 -25.64 5.26 -2.03
N LEU A 387 -26.46 5.96 -2.80
CA LEU A 387 -26.32 6.09 -4.25
C LEU A 387 -26.50 7.54 -4.71
N ASN A 388 -25.55 8.02 -5.50
CA ASN A 388 -25.75 9.14 -6.40
C ASN A 388 -26.00 8.57 -7.79
N VAL A 389 -27.19 8.77 -8.36
CA VAL A 389 -27.63 8.14 -9.61
C VAL A 389 -28.17 9.14 -10.63
N GLN A 390 -28.05 8.77 -11.89
CA GLN A 390 -28.77 9.38 -13.00
C GLN A 390 -30.09 8.60 -13.18
N LYS A 391 -31.20 9.17 -12.70
CA LYS A 391 -32.50 8.48 -12.55
C LYS A 391 -33.01 7.81 -13.83
N GLU A 392 -32.76 8.42 -14.99
CA GLU A 392 -33.26 7.94 -16.29
C GLU A 392 -32.59 6.64 -16.76
N LYS A 393 -31.45 6.29 -16.19
CA LYS A 393 -30.64 5.11 -16.57
C LYS A 393 -30.50 4.09 -15.45
N PHE A 394 -30.98 4.40 -14.27
CA PHE A 394 -30.76 3.58 -13.08
C PHE A 394 -31.84 2.52 -12.90
N ASP A 395 -31.42 1.25 -12.82
CA ASP A 395 -32.26 0.09 -12.57
C ASP A 395 -32.07 -0.38 -11.10
N LEU A 396 -33.05 -0.06 -10.25
CA LEU A 396 -33.04 -0.40 -8.84
C LEU A 396 -33.17 -1.91 -8.59
N GLU A 397 -34.07 -2.59 -9.35
CA GLU A 397 -34.32 -4.03 -9.15
C GLU A 397 -33.08 -4.86 -9.47
N ASN A 398 -32.45 -4.58 -10.61
CA ASN A 398 -31.21 -5.21 -11.01
C ASN A 398 -30.08 -4.92 -10.02
N THR A 399 -29.98 -3.68 -9.53
CA THR A 399 -28.98 -3.30 -8.53
C THR A 399 -29.13 -4.10 -7.24
N LEU A 400 -30.35 -4.20 -6.70
CA LEU A 400 -30.62 -5.00 -5.50
C LEU A 400 -30.38 -6.49 -5.73
N LEU A 401 -30.72 -7.01 -6.90
CA LEU A 401 -30.44 -8.41 -7.26
C LEU A 401 -28.94 -8.71 -7.22
N GLU A 402 -28.13 -7.85 -7.85
CA GLU A 402 -26.67 -8.04 -7.89
C GLU A 402 -26.03 -7.87 -6.51
N ILE A 403 -26.50 -6.93 -5.69
CA ILE A 403 -26.01 -6.78 -4.31
C ILE A 403 -26.36 -8.02 -3.47
N ARG A 404 -27.59 -8.55 -3.57
CA ARG A 404 -27.99 -9.76 -2.83
C ARG A 404 -27.23 -11.01 -3.22
N LYS A 405 -26.70 -11.09 -4.44
CA LYS A 405 -25.77 -12.17 -4.83
C LYS A 405 -24.46 -12.12 -4.02
N ILE A 406 -24.04 -10.92 -3.57
CA ILE A 406 -22.82 -10.74 -2.79
C ILE A 406 -23.07 -10.97 -1.31
N VAL A 407 -24.13 -10.35 -0.75
CA VAL A 407 -24.36 -10.32 0.71
C VAL A 407 -25.29 -11.40 1.24
N GLY A 408 -26.00 -12.10 0.35
CA GLY A 408 -27.01 -13.12 0.69
C GLY A 408 -28.40 -12.71 0.23
N GLN A 409 -29.21 -13.72 -0.18
CA GLN A 409 -30.57 -13.48 -0.69
C GLN A 409 -31.55 -12.99 0.39
N ASP A 410 -31.24 -13.29 1.64
CA ASP A 410 -31.96 -12.93 2.86
C ASP A 410 -31.54 -11.59 3.45
N ALA A 411 -30.63 -10.89 2.77
CA ALA A 411 -30.13 -9.59 3.22
C ALA A 411 -31.19 -8.49 3.13
N ASP A 412 -31.36 -7.71 4.20
CA ASP A 412 -32.13 -6.47 4.22
C ASP A 412 -31.24 -5.32 3.72
N VAL A 413 -31.42 -4.95 2.45
CA VAL A 413 -30.64 -3.88 1.79
C VAL A 413 -31.52 -2.67 1.58
N GLN A 414 -31.27 -1.61 2.35
CA GLN A 414 -31.92 -0.31 2.22
C GLN A 414 -31.15 0.59 1.25
N ILE A 415 -31.86 1.45 0.52
CA ILE A 415 -31.29 2.41 -0.42
C ILE A 415 -31.51 3.84 0.10
N GLU A 416 -30.44 4.63 0.07
CA GLU A 416 -30.49 6.08 0.35
C GLU A 416 -29.92 6.81 -0.87
N TYR A 417 -30.71 7.69 -1.47
CA TYR A 417 -30.25 8.55 -2.55
C TYR A 417 -29.59 9.80 -1.99
N VAL A 418 -28.38 10.09 -2.48
CA VAL A 418 -27.57 11.23 -2.03
C VAL A 418 -27.08 12.05 -3.23
N GLU A 419 -26.87 13.33 -3.02
CA GLU A 419 -26.32 14.23 -4.06
C GLU A 419 -24.80 14.05 -4.20
N ASP A 420 -24.10 13.80 -3.09
CA ASP A 420 -22.65 13.53 -3.08
C ASP A 420 -22.28 12.60 -1.91
N ILE A 421 -21.22 11.82 -2.12
CA ILE A 421 -20.59 11.03 -1.06
C ILE A 421 -19.26 11.70 -0.74
N PRO A 422 -19.08 12.29 0.45
CA PRO A 422 -17.94 13.11 0.76
C PRO A 422 -16.62 12.31 0.77
N VAL A 423 -15.55 12.98 0.41
CA VAL A 423 -14.18 12.47 0.57
C VAL A 423 -13.67 12.74 1.98
N LEU A 424 -12.83 11.84 2.49
CA LEU A 424 -12.11 12.05 3.75
C LEU A 424 -11.09 13.20 3.59
N ALA A 425 -10.60 13.74 4.71
CA ALA A 425 -9.52 14.75 4.71
C ALA A 425 -8.24 14.27 3.99
N SER A 426 -8.05 12.95 3.83
CA SER A 426 -6.97 12.34 3.04
C SER A 426 -7.19 12.40 1.52
N GLY A 427 -8.33 12.93 1.04
CA GLY A 427 -8.71 12.91 -0.37
C GLY A 427 -9.27 11.58 -0.86
N LYS A 428 -9.44 10.60 0.01
CA LYS A 428 -9.98 9.26 -0.31
C LYS A 428 -11.46 9.21 0.00
N ARG A 429 -12.21 8.45 -0.80
CA ARG A 429 -13.63 8.15 -0.54
C ARG A 429 -13.75 6.78 0.12
N LYS A 430 -14.43 6.71 1.26
CA LYS A 430 -14.69 5.43 1.92
C LYS A 430 -15.89 4.78 1.25
N MET A 431 -15.63 3.79 0.40
CA MET A 431 -16.66 3.12 -0.41
C MET A 431 -17.45 2.08 0.38
N VAL A 432 -16.82 1.45 1.37
CA VAL A 432 -17.38 0.36 2.17
C VAL A 432 -17.14 0.66 3.65
N ILE A 433 -18.17 0.50 4.47
CA ILE A 433 -18.13 0.77 5.91
C ILE A 433 -18.84 -0.38 6.65
N CYS A 434 -18.18 -0.93 7.67
CA CYS A 434 -18.82 -1.84 8.63
C CYS A 434 -19.08 -1.09 9.94
N GLU A 435 -20.34 -0.90 10.29
CA GLU A 435 -20.78 -0.37 11.59
C GLU A 435 -21.17 -1.49 12.55
N TRP A 436 -21.40 -2.69 12.00
CA TRP A 436 -21.69 -3.88 12.79
C TRP A 436 -20.45 -4.39 13.48
N LYS A 437 -20.56 -4.60 14.79
CA LYS A 437 -19.52 -5.26 15.58
C LYS A 437 -19.93 -6.71 15.78
N LYS A 438 -19.18 -7.62 15.18
CA LYS A 438 -19.35 -9.05 15.44
C LYS A 438 -19.05 -9.31 16.91
N SER A 439 -20.09 -9.70 17.68
CA SER A 439 -19.99 -10.06 19.09
C SER A 439 -19.23 -11.35 19.31
#